data_df092ba4535921b607536300d20f757e
#
_entry.id   df092ba4535921b607536300d20f757e
#
_cell.length_a   1.000
_cell.length_b   1.000
_cell.length_c   1.000
_cell.angle_alpha   90.00
_cell.angle_beta   90.00
_cell.angle_gamma   90.00
#
_symmetry.space_group_name_H-M   'P 1'
#
loop_
_entity.id
_entity.type
_entity.pdbx_description
1 polymer ?
#
loop_
_entity_poly.entity_id
_entity_poly.type
_entity_poly.pdbx_seq_one_letter_code
_entity_poly.pdbx_strand_id
1 'polypeptide(L)'
;MRFELRKRMEEGVPVLTWEGTEPDRASLRDLVNQWGYALEGDCQINLEAFGAQQFRGEVSEAAYFLVEALMQGAYRFGKKALGPGASQRLFELRDELAVLPQVTVYLIFSGEYGEKTDTDEGQGSAGSGREAGNEAKDSSEKNGRERAKEAVEHMVERARCLGRCRNYARMLGDLPANYLTADDLCLYARKLAAKKPALSLEIFREQELRRMGCGGILGVNQASGIEAALLHLRYQGAGRGPVTALVGKGVMFDSGGIHLKSMGGMEGMKYDMCGAADVLCLMEYAADTGCAGSLTAAVPLVENAVNEKSLRMGDVITMLSGRTVEVYNTDAEGRLILADALAFAAREADRLVDMATLTYSCQEALGDETTGYFCNEEELAEQVERACEAGGEPVWRLPLGERYRRQLLWSKTADLANYMPDKRAGASVAGCFLQEFVNGRPWVHFDMVGPAVLRKENGRLEKGATGRMFAAVARLLEV
;
A
#
# COMPACT_ATOMS: atom_id res chain seq x y z
N MET A 1 16.64 1.95 -12.76
CA MET A 1 17.66 1.57 -11.76
C MET A 1 17.91 0.08 -11.89
N ARG A 2 19.19 -0.33 -11.90
CA ARG A 2 19.60 -1.74 -11.97
C ARG A 2 20.26 -2.13 -10.65
N PHE A 3 20.07 -3.36 -10.18
CA PHE A 3 20.72 -3.91 -8.99
C PHE A 3 21.56 -5.12 -9.41
N GLU A 4 22.84 -5.15 -8.99
CA GLU A 4 23.77 -6.25 -9.29
C GLU A 4 24.42 -6.75 -7.99
N LEU A 5 24.47 -8.07 -7.80
CA LEU A 5 25.23 -8.69 -6.70
C LEU A 5 26.68 -8.87 -7.12
N ARG A 6 27.63 -8.39 -6.30
CA ARG A 6 29.08 -8.53 -6.53
C ARG A 6 29.82 -9.03 -5.30
N LYS A 7 30.89 -9.78 -5.51
CA LYS A 7 31.71 -10.35 -4.43
C LYS A 7 32.75 -9.38 -3.84
N ARG A 8 33.08 -8.30 -4.55
CA ARG A 8 34.11 -7.32 -4.11
C ARG A 8 33.67 -5.92 -4.49
N MET A 9 34.10 -4.95 -3.67
CA MET A 9 33.94 -3.54 -3.99
C MET A 9 34.82 -3.18 -5.17
N GLU A 10 34.35 -2.31 -6.06
CA GLU A 10 35.12 -1.74 -7.15
C GLU A 10 35.70 -0.40 -6.72
N GLU A 11 36.96 -0.17 -7.02
CA GLU A 11 37.65 1.10 -6.77
C GLU A 11 36.96 2.23 -7.56
N GLY A 12 36.71 3.35 -6.92
CA GLY A 12 36.17 4.55 -7.54
C GLY A 12 34.64 4.65 -7.59
N VAL A 13 33.90 3.62 -7.13
CA VAL A 13 32.46 3.69 -7.00
C VAL A 13 32.07 4.08 -5.55
N PRO A 14 31.22 5.11 -5.34
CA PRO A 14 30.83 5.53 -4.00
C PRO A 14 30.16 4.42 -3.20
N VAL A 15 30.50 4.32 -1.91
CA VAL A 15 29.87 3.40 -0.98
C VAL A 15 28.84 4.17 -0.14
N LEU A 16 27.58 3.73 -0.16
CA LEU A 16 26.55 4.28 0.70
C LEU A 16 26.69 3.68 2.11
N THR A 17 26.89 4.54 3.10
CA THR A 17 27.02 4.17 4.51
C THR A 17 26.28 5.18 5.38
N TRP A 18 26.03 4.83 6.65
CA TRP A 18 25.60 5.78 7.65
C TRP A 18 26.54 5.75 8.86
N GLU A 19 26.63 6.88 9.55
CA GLU A 19 27.36 7.02 10.79
C GLU A 19 26.37 7.40 11.91
N GLY A 20 26.46 6.75 13.08
CA GLY A 20 25.64 7.06 14.24
C GLY A 20 25.14 5.84 15.00
N THR A 21 24.22 6.06 15.96
CA THR A 21 23.52 5.00 16.70
C THR A 21 22.56 4.27 15.74
N GLU A 22 22.31 3.00 16.01
CA GLU A 22 21.38 2.17 15.23
C GLU A 22 20.00 2.83 15.12
N PRO A 23 19.55 3.25 13.90
CA PRO A 23 18.21 3.80 13.70
C PRO A 23 17.16 2.69 13.78
N ASP A 24 15.95 3.01 14.17
CA ASP A 24 14.81 2.12 13.93
C ASP A 24 14.57 1.96 12.41
N ARG A 25 13.72 1.00 12.03
CA ARG A 25 13.48 0.72 10.60
C ARG A 25 12.83 1.88 9.85
N ALA A 26 12.04 2.72 10.52
CA ALA A 26 11.45 3.90 9.88
C ALA A 26 12.51 4.95 9.57
N SER A 27 13.38 5.26 10.53
CA SER A 27 14.52 6.18 10.34
C SER A 27 15.51 5.65 9.29
N LEU A 28 15.71 4.32 9.27
CA LEU A 28 16.53 3.68 8.25
C LEU A 28 15.91 3.81 6.85
N ARG A 29 14.60 3.64 6.73
CA ARG A 29 13.89 3.86 5.46
C ARG A 29 14.07 5.29 4.97
N ASP A 30 13.94 6.27 5.83
CA ASP A 30 14.12 7.68 5.49
C ASP A 30 15.54 7.97 4.98
N LEU A 31 16.55 7.39 5.62
CA LEU A 31 17.95 7.50 5.16
C LEU A 31 18.14 6.86 3.78
N VAL A 32 17.61 5.65 3.58
CA VAL A 32 17.72 4.93 2.30
C VAL A 32 16.93 5.64 1.20
N ASN A 33 15.77 6.21 1.53
CA ASN A 33 15.02 7.08 0.61
C ASN A 33 15.83 8.32 0.21
N GLN A 34 16.54 8.94 1.17
CA GLN A 34 17.43 10.07 0.88
C GLN A 34 18.57 9.67 -0.09
N TRP A 35 19.16 8.48 0.09
CA TRP A 35 20.14 7.97 -0.86
C TRP A 35 19.54 7.79 -2.24
N GLY A 36 18.37 7.13 -2.34
CA GLY A 36 17.65 6.97 -3.60
C GLY A 36 17.32 8.30 -4.27
N TYR A 37 16.89 9.28 -3.48
CA TYR A 37 16.59 10.63 -3.96
C TYR A 37 17.82 11.34 -4.54
N ALA A 38 18.99 11.17 -3.93
CA ALA A 38 20.23 11.80 -4.34
C ALA A 38 21.03 11.01 -5.38
N LEU A 39 20.56 9.84 -5.84
CA LEU A 39 21.29 9.00 -6.81
C LEU A 39 21.44 9.70 -8.16
N GLU A 40 22.70 10.01 -8.51
CA GLU A 40 23.10 10.58 -9.81
C GLU A 40 23.99 9.63 -10.63
N GLY A 41 24.53 8.59 -9.99
CA GLY A 41 25.44 7.62 -10.60
C GLY A 41 25.44 6.27 -9.88
N ASP A 42 26.27 5.34 -10.37
CA ASP A 42 26.43 4.02 -9.80
C ASP A 42 26.96 4.11 -8.36
N CYS A 43 26.50 3.22 -7.49
CA CYS A 43 26.91 3.15 -6.08
C CYS A 43 27.02 1.72 -5.59
N GLN A 44 27.61 1.53 -4.41
CA GLN A 44 27.79 0.22 -3.76
C GLN A 44 27.18 0.23 -2.36
N ILE A 45 26.62 -0.90 -1.93
CA ILE A 45 26.12 -1.12 -0.57
C ILE A 45 26.62 -2.48 -0.10
N ASN A 46 27.27 -2.51 1.08
CA ASN A 46 27.69 -3.76 1.72
C ASN A 46 26.51 -4.36 2.50
N LEU A 47 25.89 -5.40 1.93
CA LEU A 47 24.73 -6.07 2.51
C LEU A 47 25.02 -6.73 3.86
N GLU A 48 26.23 -7.27 4.05
CA GLU A 48 26.57 -7.98 5.28
C GLU A 48 26.71 -7.01 6.46
N ALA A 49 27.43 -5.90 6.26
CA ALA A 49 27.53 -4.87 7.29
C ALA A 49 26.15 -4.31 7.65
N PHE A 50 25.29 -4.16 6.66
CA PHE A 50 23.92 -3.68 6.83
C PHE A 50 23.04 -4.71 7.54
N GLY A 51 23.09 -5.97 7.10
CA GLY A 51 22.30 -7.07 7.65
C GLY A 51 22.68 -7.44 9.08
N ALA A 52 23.95 -7.35 9.44
CA ALA A 52 24.43 -7.69 10.79
C ALA A 52 23.84 -6.79 11.88
N GLN A 53 23.55 -5.55 11.58
CA GLN A 53 23.05 -4.56 12.54
C GLN A 53 21.52 -4.55 12.64
N GLN A 54 20.85 -4.32 11.53
CA GLN A 54 19.41 -3.99 11.50
C GLN A 54 18.49 -5.19 11.25
N PHE A 55 19.01 -6.25 10.66
CA PHE A 55 18.24 -7.42 10.24
C PHE A 55 18.71 -8.71 10.92
N ARG A 56 19.42 -8.59 12.07
CA ARG A 56 19.89 -9.72 12.88
C ARG A 56 20.64 -10.79 12.08
N GLY A 57 21.40 -10.34 11.07
CA GLY A 57 22.17 -11.23 10.20
C GLY A 57 21.41 -11.75 8.98
N GLU A 58 20.13 -11.42 8.81
CA GLU A 58 19.36 -11.84 7.64
C GLU A 58 19.63 -10.95 6.42
N VAL A 59 20.68 -11.27 5.70
CA VAL A 59 21.17 -10.48 4.55
C VAL A 59 20.16 -10.36 3.43
N SER A 60 19.33 -11.40 3.21
CA SER A 60 18.27 -11.38 2.20
C SER A 60 17.17 -10.37 2.52
N GLU A 61 16.78 -10.26 3.79
CA GLU A 61 15.82 -9.24 4.25
C GLU A 61 16.41 -7.84 4.15
N ALA A 62 17.71 -7.68 4.48
CA ALA A 62 18.40 -6.40 4.28
C ALA A 62 18.39 -5.99 2.80
N ALA A 63 18.69 -6.92 1.88
CA ALA A 63 18.64 -6.66 0.44
C ALA A 63 17.24 -6.26 -0.03
N TYR A 64 16.20 -6.96 0.43
CA TYR A 64 14.82 -6.63 0.11
C TYR A 64 14.46 -5.20 0.54
N PHE A 65 14.72 -4.86 1.81
CA PHE A 65 14.41 -3.55 2.36
C PHE A 65 15.15 -2.42 1.64
N LEU A 66 16.46 -2.59 1.40
CA LEU A 66 17.30 -1.59 0.74
C LEU A 66 16.85 -1.30 -0.69
N VAL A 67 16.65 -2.33 -1.49
CA VAL A 67 16.28 -2.19 -2.91
C VAL A 67 14.93 -1.48 -3.02
N GLU A 68 13.98 -1.87 -2.22
CA GLU A 68 12.64 -1.32 -2.21
C GLU A 68 12.63 0.15 -1.76
N ALA A 69 13.31 0.49 -0.66
CA ALA A 69 13.39 1.86 -0.17
C ALA A 69 14.18 2.78 -1.12
N LEU A 70 15.29 2.32 -1.70
CA LEU A 70 16.00 3.07 -2.74
C LEU A 70 15.11 3.42 -3.93
N MET A 71 14.31 2.46 -4.41
CA MET A 71 13.38 2.70 -5.51
C MET A 71 12.28 3.70 -5.13
N GLN A 72 11.82 3.70 -3.89
CA GLN A 72 10.86 4.69 -3.40
C GLN A 72 11.45 6.11 -3.43
N GLY A 73 12.67 6.30 -2.91
CA GLY A 73 13.36 7.60 -2.91
C GLY A 73 13.72 8.10 -4.30
N ALA A 74 14.08 7.19 -5.20
CA ALA A 74 14.55 7.51 -6.55
C ALA A 74 13.43 7.85 -7.55
N TYR A 75 12.16 7.61 -7.21
CA TYR A 75 11.02 7.89 -8.09
C TYR A 75 10.91 9.39 -8.45
N ARG A 76 10.61 9.65 -9.74
CA ARG A 76 10.25 10.97 -10.25
C ARG A 76 9.02 10.86 -11.15
N PHE A 77 8.14 11.87 -11.10
CA PHE A 77 6.99 11.92 -11.99
C PHE A 77 7.36 12.46 -13.36
N GLY A 78 7.21 11.62 -14.37
CA GLY A 78 7.58 11.90 -15.77
C GLY A 78 6.57 12.76 -16.52
N LYS A 79 6.30 13.99 -16.05
CA LYS A 79 5.28 14.91 -16.62
C LYS A 79 5.38 15.14 -18.13
N LYS A 80 6.54 14.93 -18.76
CA LYS A 80 6.73 15.06 -20.20
C LYS A 80 5.98 14.00 -21.01
N ALA A 81 5.63 12.86 -20.39
CA ALA A 81 4.84 11.83 -21.04
C ALA A 81 3.33 12.18 -21.12
N LEU A 82 2.88 13.20 -20.39
CA LEU A 82 1.51 13.70 -20.47
C LEU A 82 1.31 14.56 -21.70
N GLY A 83 0.62 14.00 -22.69
CA GLY A 83 0.25 14.66 -23.95
C GLY A 83 -1.14 14.25 -24.42
N PRO A 84 -1.56 14.68 -25.62
CA PRO A 84 -2.85 14.29 -26.18
C PRO A 84 -3.03 12.77 -26.21
N GLY A 85 -4.15 12.28 -25.66
CA GLY A 85 -4.47 10.85 -25.60
C GLY A 85 -3.68 10.06 -24.52
N ALA A 86 -2.97 10.73 -23.62
CA ALA A 86 -2.23 10.04 -22.55
C ALA A 86 -3.17 9.25 -21.61
N SER A 87 -4.36 9.78 -21.30
CA SER A 87 -5.32 9.11 -20.41
C SER A 87 -5.73 7.72 -20.91
N GLN A 88 -5.93 7.53 -22.21
CA GLN A 88 -6.25 6.23 -22.79
C GLN A 88 -5.06 5.26 -22.85
N ARG A 89 -3.85 5.74 -22.57
CA ARG A 89 -2.60 5.00 -22.68
C ARG A 89 -1.81 4.93 -21.36
N LEU A 90 -2.43 5.26 -20.23
CA LEU A 90 -1.72 5.32 -18.93
C LEU A 90 -0.99 4.02 -18.58
N PHE A 91 -1.58 2.88 -18.91
CA PHE A 91 -0.95 1.58 -18.62
C PHE A 91 0.32 1.37 -19.46
N GLU A 92 0.35 1.79 -20.72
CA GLU A 92 1.51 1.69 -21.60
C GLU A 92 2.58 2.73 -21.26
N LEU A 93 2.17 3.92 -20.79
CA LEU A 93 3.07 5.03 -20.45
C LEU A 93 3.61 4.96 -19.02
N ARG A 94 3.20 3.97 -18.22
CA ARG A 94 3.50 3.95 -16.79
C ARG A 94 4.99 3.95 -16.45
N ASP A 95 5.84 3.33 -17.29
CA ASP A 95 7.31 3.35 -17.10
C ASP A 95 7.92 4.71 -17.47
N GLU A 96 7.28 5.46 -18.39
CA GLU A 96 7.68 6.83 -18.75
C GLU A 96 7.15 7.87 -17.74
N LEU A 97 6.06 7.55 -17.04
CA LEU A 97 5.46 8.39 -15.99
C LEU A 97 6.06 8.12 -14.62
N ALA A 98 6.41 6.86 -14.30
CA ALA A 98 7.09 6.47 -13.07
C ALA A 98 8.61 6.34 -13.31
N VAL A 99 9.28 7.48 -13.46
CA VAL A 99 10.70 7.52 -13.85
C VAL A 99 11.62 7.10 -12.70
N LEU A 100 12.60 6.25 -13.02
CA LEU A 100 13.71 5.91 -12.15
C LEU A 100 15.05 6.29 -12.83
N PRO A 101 16.08 6.66 -12.07
CA PRO A 101 17.40 6.99 -12.63
C PRO A 101 18.02 5.78 -13.35
N GLN A 102 18.78 6.06 -14.40
CA GLN A 102 19.54 5.05 -15.16
C GLN A 102 20.90 4.83 -14.51
N VAL A 103 20.90 4.20 -13.33
CA VAL A 103 22.10 3.90 -12.53
C VAL A 103 22.12 2.44 -12.11
N THR A 104 23.31 1.92 -11.79
CA THR A 104 23.49 0.58 -11.23
C THR A 104 23.85 0.66 -9.75
N VAL A 105 23.11 -0.07 -8.91
CA VAL A 105 23.43 -0.24 -7.49
C VAL A 105 24.05 -1.62 -7.30
N TYR A 106 25.32 -1.63 -6.86
CA TYR A 106 26.05 -2.85 -6.59
C TYR A 106 25.85 -3.27 -5.15
N LEU A 107 25.21 -4.42 -4.94
CA LEU A 107 25.02 -5.01 -3.63
C LEU A 107 26.17 -5.99 -3.36
N ILE A 108 27.02 -5.64 -2.40
CA ILE A 108 28.22 -6.42 -2.06
C ILE A 108 27.83 -7.51 -1.04
N PHE A 109 28.15 -8.76 -1.39
CA PHE A 109 27.82 -9.93 -0.61
C PHE A 109 28.94 -10.98 -0.70
N SER A 110 29.49 -11.42 0.44
CA SER A 110 30.60 -12.41 0.46
C SER A 110 30.12 -13.86 0.41
N GLY A 111 28.91 -14.11 0.85
CA GLY A 111 28.32 -15.45 0.91
C GLY A 111 28.84 -16.31 2.07
N GLU A 112 29.40 -15.69 3.12
CA GLU A 112 29.97 -16.40 4.29
C GLU A 112 28.99 -16.72 5.41
N TYR A 113 27.70 -16.41 5.25
CA TYR A 113 26.67 -16.79 6.24
C TYR A 113 26.27 -18.27 6.10
N GLY A 114 27.00 -19.13 6.82
CA GLY A 114 26.52 -20.44 7.20
C GLY A 114 25.73 -20.32 8.52
N GLU A 115 24.62 -21.02 8.64
CA GLU A 115 23.87 -21.14 9.90
C GLU A 115 24.80 -21.39 11.09
N LYS A 116 24.79 -20.50 12.08
CA LYS A 116 25.25 -20.87 13.43
C LYS A 116 24.23 -21.83 13.99
N THR A 117 24.44 -23.12 13.75
CA THR A 117 23.80 -24.13 14.59
C THR A 117 24.41 -24.03 15.98
N ASP A 118 23.60 -23.65 16.96
CA ASP A 118 23.90 -23.79 18.40
C ASP A 118 24.01 -25.29 18.73
N THR A 119 25.20 -25.87 18.47
CA THR A 119 25.63 -27.13 19.12
C THR A 119 27.14 -27.23 18.95
N ASP A 120 27.90 -26.77 19.94
CA ASP A 120 29.13 -27.44 20.37
C ASP A 120 29.61 -26.92 21.73
N GLU A 121 29.06 -27.50 22.81
CA GLU A 121 29.81 -27.74 24.03
C GLU A 121 29.96 -29.25 24.18
N GLY A 122 31.18 -29.79 23.96
CA GLY A 122 31.43 -31.22 24.22
C GLY A 122 32.79 -31.71 23.70
N GLN A 123 33.80 -31.54 24.52
CA GLN A 123 35.06 -32.28 24.68
C GLN A 123 35.43 -33.42 23.70
N GLY A 124 36.56 -33.23 23.06
CA GLY A 124 37.76 -34.06 22.95
C GLY A 124 37.70 -35.56 22.58
N SER A 125 38.31 -35.90 21.43
CA SER A 125 39.40 -36.90 21.39
C SER A 125 39.98 -36.98 19.97
N ALA A 126 41.28 -37.12 19.88
CA ALA A 126 42.05 -37.25 18.63
C ALA A 126 41.86 -38.60 17.98
N GLY A 127 41.70 -38.60 16.64
CA GLY A 127 41.70 -39.84 15.82
C GLY A 127 41.76 -39.52 14.33
N SER A 128 42.84 -39.97 13.70
CA SER A 128 43.21 -39.90 12.28
C SER A 128 42.13 -40.18 11.28
N GLY A 129 41.77 -39.20 10.44
CA GLY A 129 40.86 -39.29 9.29
C GLY A 129 40.79 -38.00 8.49
N ARG A 130 41.94 -37.45 8.09
CA ARG A 130 42.04 -36.01 7.68
C ARG A 130 41.75 -35.68 6.20
N GLU A 131 41.51 -36.61 5.32
CA GLU A 131 41.30 -36.29 3.89
C GLU A 131 39.84 -36.35 3.41
N ALA A 132 39.05 -37.29 3.83
CA ALA A 132 37.64 -37.43 3.40
C ALA A 132 36.68 -36.39 4.09
N GLY A 133 37.08 -35.84 5.24
CA GLY A 133 36.32 -34.84 5.98
C GLY A 133 36.38 -33.40 5.42
N ASN A 134 37.46 -33.07 4.68
CA ASN A 134 37.65 -31.74 4.08
C ASN A 134 36.84 -31.58 2.80
N GLU A 135 36.77 -32.59 1.93
CA GLU A 135 35.97 -32.49 0.69
C GLU A 135 34.45 -32.42 0.97
N ALA A 136 33.97 -33.16 1.97
CA ALA A 136 32.57 -33.09 2.38
C ALA A 136 32.21 -31.76 3.06
N LYS A 137 33.11 -31.18 3.86
CA LYS A 137 32.92 -29.83 4.42
C LYS A 137 32.97 -28.76 3.34
N ASP A 138 33.90 -28.80 2.42
CA ASP A 138 34.03 -27.83 1.33
C ASP A 138 32.82 -27.87 0.38
N SER A 139 32.28 -29.06 0.08
CA SER A 139 31.06 -29.21 -0.71
C SER A 139 29.80 -28.74 0.02
N SER A 140 29.70 -28.91 1.34
CA SER A 140 28.57 -28.44 2.14
C SER A 140 28.59 -26.92 2.32
N GLU A 141 29.76 -26.32 2.53
CA GLU A 141 29.94 -24.87 2.60
C GLU A 141 29.68 -24.20 1.24
N LYS A 142 30.10 -24.81 0.14
CA LYS A 142 29.84 -24.34 -1.22
C LYS A 142 28.34 -24.36 -1.55
N ASN A 143 27.63 -25.43 -1.17
CA ASN A 143 26.17 -25.53 -1.30
C ASN A 143 25.44 -24.49 -0.42
N GLY A 144 25.92 -24.24 0.79
CA GLY A 144 25.36 -23.22 1.68
C GLY A 144 25.48 -21.81 1.09
N ARG A 145 26.64 -21.47 0.55
CA ARG A 145 26.93 -20.17 -0.12
C ARG A 145 26.08 -19.96 -1.37
N GLU A 146 25.87 -21.00 -2.18
CA GLU A 146 25.05 -20.94 -3.39
C GLU A 146 23.57 -20.68 -3.02
N ARG A 147 23.03 -21.41 -2.03
CA ARG A 147 21.67 -21.21 -1.53
C ARG A 147 21.45 -19.82 -0.93
N ALA A 148 22.43 -19.30 -0.15
CA ALA A 148 22.35 -17.96 0.38
C ALA A 148 22.35 -16.88 -0.72
N LYS A 149 23.14 -17.08 -1.76
CA LYS A 149 23.16 -16.20 -2.93
C LYS A 149 21.82 -16.23 -3.67
N GLU A 150 21.29 -17.43 -3.94
CA GLU A 150 19.96 -17.60 -4.57
C GLU A 150 18.86 -16.93 -3.76
N ALA A 151 18.88 -17.05 -2.42
CA ALA A 151 17.94 -16.38 -1.54
C ALA A 151 18.01 -14.86 -1.66
N VAL A 152 19.22 -14.29 -1.66
CA VAL A 152 19.40 -12.83 -1.86
C VAL A 152 18.91 -12.40 -3.23
N GLU A 153 19.26 -13.11 -4.30
CA GLU A 153 18.81 -12.81 -5.67
C GLU A 153 17.27 -12.83 -5.77
N HIS A 154 16.64 -13.84 -5.18
CA HIS A 154 15.19 -13.93 -5.14
C HIS A 154 14.55 -12.75 -4.39
N MET A 155 15.10 -12.36 -3.24
CA MET A 155 14.58 -11.22 -2.46
C MET A 155 14.82 -9.89 -3.17
N VAL A 156 15.93 -9.72 -3.88
CA VAL A 156 16.18 -8.53 -4.71
C VAL A 156 15.14 -8.41 -5.83
N GLU A 157 14.80 -9.51 -6.53
CA GLU A 157 13.78 -9.46 -7.59
C GLU A 157 12.39 -9.16 -7.02
N ARG A 158 12.03 -9.74 -5.88
CA ARG A 158 10.78 -9.41 -5.18
C ARG A 158 10.72 -7.94 -4.79
N ALA A 159 11.81 -7.39 -4.22
CA ALA A 159 11.91 -5.99 -3.84
C ALA A 159 11.83 -5.05 -5.05
N ARG A 160 12.45 -5.41 -6.18
CA ARG A 160 12.32 -4.65 -7.45
C ARG A 160 10.86 -4.64 -7.93
N CYS A 161 10.18 -5.78 -7.86
CA CYS A 161 8.77 -5.86 -8.21
C CYS A 161 7.92 -4.97 -7.31
N LEU A 162 8.12 -5.04 -5.99
CA LEU A 162 7.40 -4.21 -5.03
C LEU A 162 7.67 -2.72 -5.26
N GLY A 163 8.92 -2.31 -5.40
CA GLY A 163 9.29 -0.92 -5.64
C GLY A 163 8.71 -0.38 -6.96
N ARG A 164 8.67 -1.19 -8.02
CA ARG A 164 8.02 -0.86 -9.29
C ARG A 164 6.51 -0.67 -9.11
N CYS A 165 5.82 -1.63 -8.50
CA CYS A 165 4.37 -1.55 -8.28
C CYS A 165 3.99 -0.36 -7.39
N ARG A 166 4.75 -0.11 -6.31
CA ARG A 166 4.58 1.10 -5.49
C ARG A 166 4.72 2.37 -6.32
N ASN A 167 5.74 2.46 -7.17
CA ASN A 167 5.95 3.64 -8.00
C ASN A 167 4.85 3.82 -9.05
N TYR A 168 4.21 2.76 -9.53
CA TYR A 168 3.00 2.86 -10.35
C TYR A 168 1.81 3.39 -9.54
N ALA A 169 1.62 2.98 -8.29
CA ALA A 169 0.60 3.54 -7.41
C ALA A 169 0.83 5.04 -7.17
N ARG A 170 2.07 5.46 -6.91
CA ARG A 170 2.46 6.87 -6.79
C ARG A 170 2.16 7.65 -8.08
N MET A 171 2.54 7.09 -9.22
CA MET A 171 2.27 7.68 -10.53
C MET A 171 0.77 7.89 -10.75
N LEU A 172 -0.08 6.92 -10.41
CA LEU A 172 -1.53 7.07 -10.50
C LEU A 172 -2.03 8.20 -9.60
N GLY A 173 -1.54 8.29 -8.34
CA GLY A 173 -1.89 9.38 -7.45
C GLY A 173 -1.41 10.76 -7.95
N ASP A 174 -0.23 10.84 -8.57
CA ASP A 174 0.33 12.08 -9.07
C ASP A 174 -0.36 12.62 -10.33
N LEU A 175 -1.11 11.78 -11.05
CA LEU A 175 -1.86 12.21 -12.23
C LEU A 175 -2.90 13.29 -11.88
N PRO A 176 -3.05 14.34 -12.69
CA PRO A 176 -4.16 15.26 -12.55
C PRO A 176 -5.51 14.58 -12.83
N ALA A 177 -6.58 15.02 -12.14
CA ALA A 177 -7.91 14.42 -12.26
C ALA A 177 -8.50 14.44 -13.68
N ASN A 178 -8.08 15.38 -14.52
CA ASN A 178 -8.48 15.41 -15.94
C ASN A 178 -7.72 14.39 -16.83
N TYR A 179 -6.70 13.72 -16.31
CA TYR A 179 -5.98 12.63 -16.95
C TYR A 179 -6.32 11.26 -16.34
N LEU A 180 -6.82 11.24 -15.09
CA LEU A 180 -7.18 10.01 -14.41
C LEU A 180 -8.60 10.13 -13.83
N THR A 181 -9.56 9.80 -14.64
CA THR A 181 -10.98 9.67 -14.27
C THR A 181 -11.31 8.24 -13.83
N ALA A 182 -12.53 8.00 -13.35
CA ALA A 182 -13.00 6.64 -13.07
C ALA A 182 -12.95 5.74 -14.32
N ASP A 183 -13.23 6.28 -15.51
CA ASP A 183 -13.15 5.54 -16.78
C ASP A 183 -11.71 5.17 -17.14
N ASP A 184 -10.76 6.11 -16.95
CA ASP A 184 -9.34 5.86 -17.23
C ASP A 184 -8.77 4.80 -16.30
N LEU A 185 -9.15 4.80 -15.01
CA LEU A 185 -8.71 3.79 -14.05
C LEU A 185 -9.37 2.42 -14.32
N CYS A 186 -10.62 2.38 -14.77
CA CYS A 186 -11.26 1.17 -15.29
C CYS A 186 -10.51 0.59 -16.49
N LEU A 187 -10.10 1.45 -17.44
CA LEU A 187 -9.31 1.03 -18.59
C LEU A 187 -7.93 0.51 -18.18
N TYR A 188 -7.27 1.19 -17.24
CA TYR A 188 -6.00 0.75 -16.67
C TYR A 188 -6.15 -0.66 -16.06
N ALA A 189 -7.17 -0.88 -15.22
CA ALA A 189 -7.45 -2.17 -14.59
C ALA A 189 -7.73 -3.29 -15.62
N ARG A 190 -8.45 -2.99 -16.70
CA ARG A 190 -8.69 -3.94 -17.82
C ARG A 190 -7.39 -4.37 -18.49
N LYS A 191 -6.51 -3.40 -18.77
CA LYS A 191 -5.22 -3.68 -19.41
C LYS A 191 -4.29 -4.46 -18.46
N LEU A 192 -4.33 -4.15 -17.16
CA LEU A 192 -3.63 -4.90 -16.14
C LEU A 192 -4.07 -6.37 -16.12
N ALA A 193 -5.37 -6.63 -15.97
CA ALA A 193 -5.92 -7.98 -15.94
C ALA A 193 -5.64 -8.75 -17.25
N ALA A 194 -5.71 -8.08 -18.40
CA ALA A 194 -5.38 -8.70 -19.70
C ALA A 194 -3.91 -9.14 -19.80
N LYS A 195 -2.98 -8.43 -19.12
CA LYS A 195 -1.56 -8.78 -19.10
C LYS A 195 -1.17 -9.76 -18.00
N LYS A 196 -2.04 -9.98 -17.00
CA LYS A 196 -1.78 -10.84 -15.85
C LYS A 196 -2.81 -11.97 -15.79
N PRO A 197 -2.55 -13.13 -16.41
CA PRO A 197 -3.51 -14.25 -16.46
C PRO A 197 -3.96 -14.77 -15.07
N ALA A 198 -3.18 -14.48 -14.02
CA ALA A 198 -3.54 -14.83 -12.64
C ALA A 198 -4.61 -13.89 -12.04
N LEU A 199 -4.93 -12.77 -12.73
CA LEU A 199 -5.96 -11.83 -12.30
C LEU A 199 -7.23 -12.01 -13.13
N SER A 200 -8.37 -12.08 -12.47
CA SER A 200 -9.68 -11.85 -13.10
C SER A 200 -10.25 -10.50 -12.66
N LEU A 201 -11.01 -9.84 -13.53
CA LEU A 201 -11.59 -8.53 -13.29
C LEU A 201 -13.06 -8.51 -13.74
N GLU A 202 -13.92 -8.04 -12.85
CA GLU A 202 -15.29 -7.60 -13.13
C GLU A 202 -15.40 -6.11 -12.85
N ILE A 203 -16.16 -5.38 -13.66
CA ILE A 203 -16.40 -3.95 -13.45
C ILE A 203 -17.90 -3.74 -13.43
N PHE A 204 -18.44 -3.38 -12.26
CA PHE A 204 -19.85 -3.03 -12.09
C PHE A 204 -20.01 -1.54 -12.31
N ARG A 205 -20.91 -1.18 -13.24
CA ARG A 205 -21.24 0.21 -13.58
C ARG A 205 -22.55 0.62 -12.93
N GLU A 206 -23.00 1.85 -13.13
CA GLU A 206 -24.17 2.42 -12.44
C GLU A 206 -25.42 1.54 -12.47
N GLN A 207 -25.71 0.92 -13.61
CA GLN A 207 -26.89 0.08 -13.74
C GLN A 207 -26.82 -1.18 -12.85
N GLU A 208 -25.64 -1.79 -12.77
CA GLU A 208 -25.39 -2.95 -11.92
C GLU A 208 -25.33 -2.54 -10.45
N LEU A 209 -24.66 -1.42 -10.14
CA LEU A 209 -24.60 -0.86 -8.79
C LEU A 209 -26.00 -0.53 -8.24
N ARG A 210 -26.92 -0.01 -9.09
CA ARG A 210 -28.32 0.19 -8.72
C ARG A 210 -29.03 -1.13 -8.38
N ARG A 211 -28.85 -2.17 -9.21
CA ARG A 211 -29.45 -3.49 -8.95
C ARG A 211 -28.89 -4.12 -7.68
N MET A 212 -27.62 -3.87 -7.39
CA MET A 212 -26.97 -4.36 -6.18
C MET A 212 -27.38 -3.60 -4.93
N GLY A 213 -27.85 -2.34 -5.06
CA GLY A 213 -28.20 -1.48 -3.93
C GLY A 213 -27.01 -0.73 -3.34
N CYS A 214 -25.98 -0.39 -4.15
CA CYS A 214 -24.78 0.35 -3.73
C CYS A 214 -25.08 1.85 -3.59
N GLY A 215 -25.92 2.22 -2.61
CA GLY A 215 -26.39 3.60 -2.44
C GLY A 215 -25.31 4.58 -2.01
N GLY A 216 -24.25 4.12 -1.32
CA GLY A 216 -23.10 4.93 -0.96
C GLY A 216 -22.32 5.38 -2.19
N ILE A 217 -21.95 4.42 -3.05
CA ILE A 217 -21.21 4.68 -4.30
C ILE A 217 -22.03 5.57 -5.24
N LEU A 218 -23.29 5.23 -5.45
CA LEU A 218 -24.19 5.98 -6.34
C LEU A 218 -24.52 7.37 -5.82
N GLY A 219 -24.76 7.51 -4.51
CA GLY A 219 -25.09 8.79 -3.89
C GLY A 219 -23.93 9.80 -3.97
N VAL A 220 -22.70 9.37 -3.71
CA VAL A 220 -21.53 10.24 -3.83
C VAL A 220 -21.31 10.68 -5.28
N ASN A 221 -21.47 9.76 -6.24
CA ASN A 221 -21.19 10.03 -7.65
C ASN A 221 -22.32 10.77 -8.39
N GLN A 222 -23.49 10.97 -7.78
CA GLN A 222 -24.71 11.42 -8.53
C GLN A 222 -24.58 12.80 -9.21
N ALA A 223 -23.61 13.60 -8.78
CA ALA A 223 -23.29 14.88 -9.41
C ALA A 223 -22.18 14.81 -10.47
N SER A 224 -21.47 13.68 -10.59
CA SER A 224 -20.42 13.51 -11.61
C SER A 224 -21.00 13.37 -13.02
N GLY A 225 -20.26 13.86 -14.00
CA GLY A 225 -20.51 13.57 -15.42
C GLY A 225 -19.97 12.23 -15.91
N ILE A 226 -19.26 11.49 -15.01
CA ILE A 226 -18.64 10.19 -15.30
C ILE A 226 -19.33 9.14 -14.44
N GLU A 227 -19.67 8.00 -15.05
CA GLU A 227 -20.31 6.90 -14.33
C GLU A 227 -19.44 6.35 -13.21
N ALA A 228 -20.06 6.11 -12.05
CA ALA A 228 -19.44 5.35 -10.98
C ALA A 228 -19.07 3.93 -11.42
N ALA A 229 -18.05 3.37 -10.78
CA ALA A 229 -17.69 1.97 -10.96
C ALA A 229 -17.33 1.33 -9.61
N LEU A 230 -17.48 0.01 -9.56
CA LEU A 230 -16.84 -0.85 -8.55
C LEU A 230 -15.97 -1.86 -9.31
N LEU A 231 -14.67 -1.77 -9.14
CA LEU A 231 -13.75 -2.78 -9.68
C LEU A 231 -13.71 -3.97 -8.71
N HIS A 232 -13.84 -5.15 -9.24
CA HIS A 232 -13.70 -6.39 -8.50
C HIS A 232 -12.61 -7.24 -9.16
N LEU A 233 -11.45 -7.34 -8.52
CA LEU A 233 -10.36 -8.18 -8.96
C LEU A 233 -10.26 -9.41 -8.06
N ARG A 234 -9.85 -10.53 -8.64
CA ARG A 234 -9.51 -11.74 -7.90
C ARG A 234 -8.16 -12.26 -8.36
N TYR A 235 -7.37 -12.70 -7.40
CA TYR A 235 -6.12 -13.42 -7.58
C TYR A 235 -6.21 -14.75 -6.83
N GLN A 236 -5.97 -15.85 -7.53
CA GLN A 236 -5.96 -17.18 -6.93
C GLN A 236 -4.52 -17.59 -6.61
N GLY A 237 -4.15 -17.55 -5.33
CA GLY A 237 -2.87 -18.06 -4.85
C GLY A 237 -2.82 -19.59 -4.86
N ALA A 238 -1.61 -20.13 -4.79
CA ALA A 238 -1.38 -21.59 -4.74
C ALA A 238 -1.67 -22.19 -3.35
N GLY A 239 -1.71 -21.36 -2.30
CA GLY A 239 -1.98 -21.77 -0.91
C GLY A 239 -3.47 -22.01 -0.65
N ARG A 240 -3.75 -22.72 0.45
CA ARG A 240 -5.11 -22.98 0.97
C ARG A 240 -5.47 -22.06 2.15
N GLY A 241 -4.80 -20.93 2.27
CA GLY A 241 -5.03 -19.96 3.34
C GLY A 241 -6.35 -19.19 3.18
N PRO A 242 -6.65 -18.30 4.14
CA PRO A 242 -7.82 -17.44 4.09
C PRO A 242 -7.76 -16.49 2.90
N VAL A 243 -8.94 -16.18 2.34
CA VAL A 243 -9.07 -15.14 1.30
C VAL A 243 -8.99 -13.77 1.96
N THR A 244 -8.02 -12.96 1.55
CA THR A 244 -7.89 -11.58 2.02
C THR A 244 -8.49 -10.63 0.99
N ALA A 245 -9.43 -9.78 1.43
CA ALA A 245 -9.93 -8.69 0.60
C ALA A 245 -9.13 -7.41 0.81
N LEU A 246 -8.74 -6.78 -0.29
CA LEU A 246 -8.19 -5.43 -0.32
C LEU A 246 -9.29 -4.45 -0.77
N VAL A 247 -9.52 -3.40 0.00
CA VAL A 247 -10.49 -2.36 -0.35
C VAL A 247 -9.76 -1.01 -0.40
N GLY A 248 -9.93 -0.26 -1.48
CA GLY A 248 -9.23 1.00 -1.69
C GLY A 248 -10.16 2.16 -1.99
N LYS A 249 -10.09 3.26 -1.22
CA LYS A 249 -10.83 4.48 -1.50
C LYS A 249 -10.44 5.05 -2.87
N GLY A 250 -11.43 5.23 -3.75
CA GLY A 250 -11.25 5.75 -5.11
C GLY A 250 -12.14 6.94 -5.40
N VAL A 251 -11.96 8.04 -4.65
CA VAL A 251 -12.56 9.34 -4.99
C VAL A 251 -11.61 10.07 -5.92
N MET A 252 -11.90 10.07 -7.23
CA MET A 252 -11.00 10.58 -8.27
C MET A 252 -10.72 12.07 -8.12
N PHE A 253 -11.69 12.82 -7.62
CA PHE A 253 -11.56 14.18 -7.15
C PHE A 253 -12.62 14.47 -6.08
N ASP A 254 -12.20 15.03 -4.94
CA ASP A 254 -13.10 15.37 -3.85
C ASP A 254 -13.26 16.89 -3.69
N SER A 255 -14.40 17.41 -4.15
CA SER A 255 -14.76 18.81 -3.91
C SER A 255 -15.38 19.07 -2.52
N GLY A 256 -15.73 17.98 -1.79
CA GLY A 256 -16.55 18.03 -0.57
C GLY A 256 -18.04 17.94 -0.83
N GLY A 257 -18.47 17.94 -2.10
CA GLY A 257 -19.88 18.03 -2.46
C GLY A 257 -20.47 19.38 -2.06
N ILE A 258 -21.73 19.41 -1.61
CA ILE A 258 -22.38 20.65 -1.14
C ILE A 258 -21.65 21.25 0.10
N HIS A 259 -21.04 20.45 0.94
CA HIS A 259 -20.08 20.91 1.95
C HIS A 259 -18.75 21.25 1.31
N LEU A 260 -18.79 22.21 0.37
CA LEU A 260 -17.67 22.57 -0.48
C LEU A 260 -16.42 22.91 0.34
N LYS A 261 -15.32 22.25 0.01
CA LYS A 261 -14.02 22.51 0.64
C LYS A 261 -13.56 23.96 0.34
N SER A 262 -12.83 24.57 1.28
CA SER A 262 -12.09 25.80 1.01
C SER A 262 -11.02 25.56 -0.06
N MET A 263 -10.48 26.63 -0.65
CA MET A 263 -9.40 26.52 -1.65
C MET A 263 -8.21 25.70 -1.12
N GLY A 264 -7.76 25.96 0.10
CA GLY A 264 -6.65 25.22 0.73
C GLY A 264 -7.02 23.78 1.07
N GLY A 265 -8.29 23.51 1.41
CA GLY A 265 -8.79 22.15 1.66
C GLY A 265 -8.97 21.34 0.37
N MET A 266 -9.18 22.03 -0.78
CA MET A 266 -9.36 21.37 -2.08
C MET A 266 -8.01 21.12 -2.77
N GLU A 267 -6.95 21.81 -2.35
CA GLU A 267 -5.61 21.56 -2.90
C GLU A 267 -5.17 20.12 -2.62
N GLY A 268 -4.82 19.40 -3.67
CA GLY A 268 -4.37 18.01 -3.59
C GLY A 268 -5.49 16.96 -3.54
N MET A 269 -6.77 17.33 -3.71
CA MET A 269 -7.88 16.37 -3.70
C MET A 269 -7.89 15.38 -4.88
N LYS A 270 -6.99 15.51 -5.83
CA LYS A 270 -6.66 14.47 -6.82
C LYS A 270 -6.05 13.21 -6.19
N TYR A 271 -5.45 13.34 -4.99
CA TYR A 271 -4.84 12.22 -4.25
C TYR A 271 -5.84 11.39 -3.44
N ASP A 272 -7.12 11.78 -3.44
CA ASP A 272 -8.16 11.11 -2.65
C ASP A 272 -8.56 9.72 -3.20
N MET A 273 -7.77 9.25 -4.14
CA MET A 273 -7.83 7.92 -4.75
C MET A 273 -6.54 7.09 -4.54
N CYS A 274 -5.61 7.53 -3.70
CA CYS A 274 -4.37 6.79 -3.43
C CYS A 274 -4.65 5.37 -2.91
N GLY A 275 -5.68 5.16 -2.09
CA GLY A 275 -6.07 3.83 -1.65
C GLY A 275 -6.46 2.90 -2.80
N ALA A 276 -7.18 3.41 -3.80
CA ALA A 276 -7.52 2.66 -5.01
C ALA A 276 -6.27 2.32 -5.84
N ALA A 277 -5.36 3.28 -5.98
CA ALA A 277 -4.10 3.08 -6.69
C ALA A 277 -3.23 2.01 -6.02
N ASP A 278 -3.09 2.08 -4.69
CA ASP A 278 -2.32 1.12 -3.92
C ASP A 278 -2.91 -0.30 -4.06
N VAL A 279 -4.23 -0.46 -3.91
CA VAL A 279 -4.89 -1.76 -4.04
C VAL A 279 -4.70 -2.37 -5.43
N LEU A 280 -4.88 -1.59 -6.51
CA LEU A 280 -4.66 -2.09 -7.87
C LEU A 280 -3.21 -2.57 -8.09
N CYS A 281 -2.24 -1.80 -7.60
CA CYS A 281 -0.83 -2.14 -7.76
C CYS A 281 -0.37 -3.25 -6.81
N LEU A 282 -1.01 -3.43 -5.64
CA LEU A 282 -0.82 -4.60 -4.77
C LEU A 282 -1.34 -5.89 -5.42
N MET A 283 -2.47 -5.83 -6.13
CA MET A 283 -2.95 -6.97 -6.93
C MET A 283 -1.98 -7.32 -8.07
N GLU A 284 -1.36 -6.31 -8.71
CA GLU A 284 -0.29 -6.54 -9.70
C GLU A 284 0.93 -7.20 -9.04
N TYR A 285 1.38 -6.68 -7.89
CA TYR A 285 2.49 -7.24 -7.12
C TYR A 285 2.25 -8.71 -6.76
N ALA A 286 1.07 -9.04 -6.26
CA ALA A 286 0.71 -10.41 -5.91
C ALA A 286 0.76 -11.35 -7.13
N ALA A 287 0.27 -10.89 -8.28
CA ALA A 287 0.30 -11.66 -9.53
C ALA A 287 1.72 -11.85 -10.07
N ASP A 288 2.60 -10.84 -9.92
CA ASP A 288 3.98 -10.89 -10.41
C ASP A 288 4.90 -11.73 -9.53
N THR A 289 4.65 -11.75 -8.23
CA THR A 289 5.48 -12.48 -7.26
C THR A 289 4.98 -13.89 -6.96
N GLY A 290 3.77 -14.23 -7.43
CA GLY A 290 3.15 -15.50 -7.12
C GLY A 290 2.80 -15.64 -5.63
N CYS A 291 2.19 -14.60 -5.03
CA CYS A 291 1.75 -14.61 -3.64
C CYS A 291 0.98 -15.90 -3.32
N ALA A 292 1.29 -16.54 -2.18
CA ALA A 292 0.68 -17.81 -1.83
C ALA A 292 -0.81 -17.69 -1.45
N GLY A 293 -1.20 -16.59 -0.81
CA GLY A 293 -2.57 -16.31 -0.40
C GLY A 293 -3.49 -15.94 -1.57
N SER A 294 -4.76 -16.31 -1.48
CA SER A 294 -5.78 -15.84 -2.42
C SER A 294 -6.27 -14.45 -2.03
N LEU A 295 -6.42 -13.58 -3.02
CA LEU A 295 -6.82 -12.19 -2.81
C LEU A 295 -8.08 -11.86 -3.61
N THR A 296 -8.91 -11.01 -3.03
CA THR A 296 -9.95 -10.28 -3.77
C THR A 296 -9.77 -8.79 -3.55
N ALA A 297 -10.20 -7.96 -4.48
CA ALA A 297 -10.16 -6.52 -4.29
C ALA A 297 -11.48 -5.89 -4.70
N ALA A 298 -11.96 -4.95 -3.89
CA ALA A 298 -13.14 -4.13 -4.18
C ALA A 298 -12.76 -2.65 -4.15
N VAL A 299 -12.77 -2.01 -5.34
CA VAL A 299 -12.30 -0.63 -5.50
C VAL A 299 -13.44 0.23 -6.06
N PRO A 300 -14.15 0.98 -5.19
CA PRO A 300 -15.18 1.91 -5.63
C PRO A 300 -14.53 3.15 -6.26
N LEU A 301 -15.01 3.56 -7.43
CA LEU A 301 -14.54 4.71 -8.19
C LEU A 301 -15.67 5.71 -8.37
N VAL A 302 -15.48 6.91 -7.84
CA VAL A 302 -16.46 8.00 -7.88
C VAL A 302 -15.76 9.35 -8.01
N GLU A 303 -16.55 10.39 -8.28
CA GLU A 303 -16.16 11.78 -8.14
C GLU A 303 -17.16 12.50 -7.24
N ASN A 304 -16.70 13.18 -6.20
CA ASN A 304 -17.56 13.99 -5.34
C ASN A 304 -17.66 15.40 -5.93
N ALA A 305 -18.56 15.57 -6.88
CA ALA A 305 -18.76 16.82 -7.63
C ALA A 305 -19.92 17.66 -7.07
N VAL A 306 -20.04 18.90 -7.56
CA VAL A 306 -21.10 19.85 -7.16
C VAL A 306 -21.91 20.28 -8.38
N ASN A 307 -23.19 19.98 -8.36
CA ASN A 307 -24.19 20.52 -9.27
C ASN A 307 -25.62 20.38 -8.66
N GLU A 308 -26.66 20.57 -9.45
CA GLU A 308 -28.06 20.48 -9.01
C GLU A 308 -28.50 19.07 -8.55
N LYS A 309 -27.69 18.02 -8.88
CA LYS A 309 -27.95 16.64 -8.47
C LYS A 309 -27.16 16.21 -7.25
N SER A 310 -26.29 17.09 -6.70
CA SER A 310 -25.43 16.72 -5.58
C SER A 310 -26.20 16.16 -4.39
N LEU A 311 -25.59 15.20 -3.69
CA LEU A 311 -26.06 14.68 -2.42
C LEU A 311 -26.17 15.81 -1.40
N ARG A 312 -27.26 15.84 -0.63
CA ARG A 312 -27.58 16.93 0.28
C ARG A 312 -27.53 16.48 1.73
N MET A 313 -27.24 17.38 2.62
CA MET A 313 -27.43 17.17 4.04
C MET A 313 -28.89 16.83 4.34
N GLY A 314 -29.12 15.73 5.08
CA GLY A 314 -30.43 15.18 5.40
C GLY A 314 -30.97 14.14 4.40
N ASP A 315 -30.31 13.95 3.26
CA ASP A 315 -30.66 12.86 2.35
C ASP A 315 -30.38 11.51 3.05
N VAL A 316 -31.24 10.53 2.83
CA VAL A 316 -31.09 9.17 3.35
C VAL A 316 -30.79 8.22 2.20
N ILE A 317 -29.71 7.49 2.30
CA ILE A 317 -29.29 6.49 1.32
C ILE A 317 -29.36 5.08 1.91
N THR A 318 -29.71 4.11 1.08
CA THR A 318 -29.70 2.69 1.46
C THR A 318 -28.42 2.05 0.91
N MET A 319 -27.59 1.54 1.81
CA MET A 319 -26.32 0.91 1.51
C MET A 319 -26.51 -0.52 0.98
N LEU A 320 -25.48 -1.08 0.34
CA LEU A 320 -25.44 -2.47 -0.14
C LEU A 320 -25.77 -3.50 0.94
N SER A 321 -25.48 -3.20 2.20
CA SER A 321 -25.81 -4.03 3.35
C SER A 321 -27.31 -4.02 3.72
N GLY A 322 -28.11 -3.14 3.13
CA GLY A 322 -29.50 -2.86 3.47
C GLY A 322 -29.67 -1.83 4.59
N ARG A 323 -28.61 -1.42 5.28
CA ARG A 323 -28.68 -0.34 6.28
C ARG A 323 -28.95 1.01 5.61
N THR A 324 -29.66 1.86 6.31
CA THR A 324 -29.91 3.24 5.89
C THR A 324 -28.94 4.19 6.57
N VAL A 325 -28.46 5.20 5.83
CA VAL A 325 -27.52 6.20 6.32
C VAL A 325 -28.04 7.60 5.99
N GLU A 326 -28.23 8.43 7.02
CA GLU A 326 -28.48 9.87 6.84
C GLU A 326 -27.15 10.58 6.55
N VAL A 327 -27.13 11.32 5.46
CA VAL A 327 -25.97 12.12 5.06
C VAL A 327 -25.99 13.44 5.81
N TYR A 328 -25.18 13.56 6.84
CA TYR A 328 -24.99 14.81 7.58
C TYR A 328 -23.91 15.69 6.98
N ASN A 329 -22.86 15.08 6.46
CA ASN A 329 -21.75 15.79 5.82
C ASN A 329 -21.39 15.12 4.48
N THR A 330 -21.49 15.86 3.38
CA THR A 330 -21.15 15.37 2.04
C THR A 330 -19.64 15.29 1.78
N ASP A 331 -18.82 15.95 2.62
CA ASP A 331 -17.36 15.84 2.67
C ASP A 331 -16.88 14.64 3.53
N ALA A 332 -17.81 13.79 3.95
CA ALA A 332 -17.57 12.49 4.56
C ALA A 332 -18.04 11.37 3.61
N GLU A 333 -17.68 11.50 2.35
CA GLU A 333 -18.07 10.66 1.21
C GLU A 333 -17.28 9.35 1.15
N GLY A 334 -15.99 9.41 1.50
CA GLY A 334 -15.07 8.26 1.43
C GLY A 334 -15.59 7.07 2.23
N ARG A 335 -16.09 7.31 3.44
CA ARG A 335 -16.68 6.23 4.25
C ARG A 335 -17.97 5.65 3.67
N LEU A 336 -18.73 6.43 2.89
CA LEU A 336 -19.95 5.94 2.22
C LEU A 336 -19.60 4.94 1.11
N ILE A 337 -18.65 5.28 0.26
CA ILE A 337 -18.22 4.37 -0.81
C ILE A 337 -17.49 3.14 -0.27
N LEU A 338 -16.68 3.31 0.78
CA LEU A 338 -16.00 2.20 1.44
C LEU A 338 -16.99 1.25 2.14
N ALA A 339 -18.07 1.76 2.73
CA ALA A 339 -19.10 0.93 3.34
C ALA A 339 -19.73 -0.04 2.35
N ASP A 340 -20.07 0.40 1.14
CA ASP A 340 -20.56 -0.50 0.09
C ASP A 340 -19.49 -1.49 -0.37
N ALA A 341 -18.25 -1.03 -0.56
CA ALA A 341 -17.15 -1.88 -0.99
C ALA A 341 -16.76 -2.93 0.06
N LEU A 342 -16.75 -2.56 1.35
CA LEU A 342 -16.50 -3.48 2.46
C LEU A 342 -17.62 -4.52 2.58
N ALA A 343 -18.91 -4.09 2.51
CA ALA A 343 -20.04 -4.99 2.53
C ALA A 343 -20.04 -5.96 1.32
N PHE A 344 -19.57 -5.50 0.17
CA PHE A 344 -19.38 -6.33 -1.01
C PHE A 344 -18.27 -7.37 -0.77
N ALA A 345 -17.08 -6.94 -0.37
CA ALA A 345 -15.91 -7.78 -0.15
C ALA A 345 -16.12 -8.82 0.97
N ALA A 346 -16.82 -8.45 2.04
CA ALA A 346 -17.11 -9.35 3.17
C ALA A 346 -17.95 -10.59 2.80
N ARG A 347 -18.55 -10.64 1.60
CA ARG A 347 -19.32 -11.80 1.13
C ARG A 347 -18.45 -12.99 0.76
N GLU A 348 -17.23 -12.75 0.31
CA GLU A 348 -16.32 -13.79 -0.21
C GLU A 348 -14.98 -13.86 0.51
N ALA A 349 -14.63 -12.86 1.35
CA ALA A 349 -13.37 -12.82 2.04
C ALA A 349 -13.48 -13.26 3.50
N ASP A 350 -12.39 -13.83 4.02
CA ASP A 350 -12.26 -14.23 5.42
C ASP A 350 -11.73 -13.09 6.30
N ARG A 351 -10.89 -12.20 5.74
CA ARG A 351 -10.39 -10.97 6.38
C ARG A 351 -10.37 -9.80 5.41
N LEU A 352 -10.47 -8.59 5.94
CA LEU A 352 -10.57 -7.36 5.16
C LEU A 352 -9.42 -6.41 5.53
N VAL A 353 -8.80 -5.82 4.53
CA VAL A 353 -7.80 -4.76 4.66
C VAL A 353 -8.23 -3.60 3.79
N ASP A 354 -8.53 -2.44 4.38
CA ASP A 354 -8.86 -1.27 3.58
C ASP A 354 -7.89 -0.11 3.79
N MET A 355 -7.68 0.66 2.72
CA MET A 355 -6.72 1.75 2.62
C MET A 355 -7.42 3.00 2.10
N ALA A 356 -7.33 4.11 2.84
CA ALA A 356 -7.99 5.33 2.45
C ALA A 356 -7.31 6.60 2.97
N THR A 357 -7.39 7.66 2.21
CA THR A 357 -7.19 9.04 2.65
C THR A 357 -8.51 9.53 3.24
N LEU A 358 -8.77 9.20 4.54
CA LEU A 358 -10.13 9.25 5.03
C LEU A 358 -10.45 10.48 5.89
N THR A 359 -9.60 10.80 6.88
CA THR A 359 -9.96 11.85 7.85
C THR A 359 -8.84 12.83 8.15
N TYR A 360 -9.13 14.12 8.03
CA TYR A 360 -8.21 15.17 8.50
C TYR A 360 -7.93 15.06 10.01
N SER A 361 -8.89 14.57 10.80
CA SER A 361 -8.69 14.39 12.24
C SER A 361 -7.62 13.32 12.56
N CYS A 362 -7.38 12.36 11.69
CA CYS A 362 -6.26 11.44 11.81
C CYS A 362 -4.93 12.17 11.58
N GLN A 363 -4.84 12.99 10.53
CA GLN A 363 -3.66 13.82 10.23
C GLN A 363 -3.39 14.84 11.35
N GLU A 364 -4.43 15.51 11.88
CA GLU A 364 -4.29 16.45 13.00
C GLU A 364 -3.74 15.77 14.26
N ALA A 365 -4.09 14.50 14.49
CA ALA A 365 -3.64 13.75 15.65
C ALA A 365 -2.23 13.16 15.50
N LEU A 366 -1.85 12.68 14.30
CA LEU A 366 -0.65 11.87 14.07
C LEU A 366 0.38 12.54 13.15
N GLY A 367 0.03 13.67 12.50
CA GLY A 367 0.89 14.37 11.55
C GLY A 367 0.97 13.70 10.18
N ASP A 368 2.06 13.98 9.47
CA ASP A 368 2.25 13.58 8.07
C ASP A 368 3.14 12.33 7.88
N GLU A 369 3.62 11.73 8.96
CA GLU A 369 4.56 10.61 8.87
C GLU A 369 4.00 9.29 9.42
N THR A 370 2.99 9.34 10.28
CA THR A 370 2.39 8.18 10.94
C THR A 370 0.99 7.90 10.40
N THR A 371 0.75 6.69 9.94
CA THR A 371 -0.59 6.24 9.51
C THR A 371 -1.41 5.83 10.73
N GLY A 372 -2.64 6.36 10.84
CA GLY A 372 -3.59 5.85 11.82
C GLY A 372 -4.19 4.53 11.33
N TYR A 373 -4.38 3.55 12.24
CA TYR A 373 -5.09 2.34 11.87
C TYR A 373 -6.13 1.93 12.91
N PHE A 374 -7.15 1.23 12.44
CA PHE A 374 -8.21 0.63 13.26
C PHE A 374 -8.25 -0.86 12.98
N CYS A 375 -8.42 -1.66 14.00
CA CYS A 375 -8.54 -3.11 13.88
C CYS A 375 -9.54 -3.64 14.90
N ASN A 376 -10.40 -4.55 14.46
CA ASN A 376 -11.45 -5.15 15.30
C ASN A 376 -11.03 -6.52 15.88
N GLU A 377 -9.82 -7.00 15.58
CA GLU A 377 -9.33 -8.31 15.98
C GLU A 377 -7.84 -8.21 16.38
N GLU A 378 -7.45 -8.78 17.53
CA GLU A 378 -6.13 -8.54 18.14
C GLU A 378 -5.01 -9.26 17.40
N GLU A 379 -5.24 -10.49 16.95
CA GLU A 379 -4.24 -11.27 16.21
C GLU A 379 -3.88 -10.59 14.87
N LEU A 380 -4.89 -10.04 14.18
CA LEU A 380 -4.67 -9.25 12.97
C LEU A 380 -3.92 -7.96 13.28
N ALA A 381 -4.22 -7.29 14.40
CA ALA A 381 -3.50 -6.08 14.81
C ALA A 381 -2.01 -6.34 15.04
N GLU A 382 -1.65 -7.45 15.71
CA GLU A 382 -0.26 -7.86 15.89
C GLU A 382 0.44 -8.17 14.55
N GLN A 383 -0.25 -8.82 13.60
CA GLN A 383 0.28 -9.07 12.26
C GLN A 383 0.55 -7.76 11.52
N VAL A 384 -0.38 -6.80 11.60
CA VAL A 384 -0.25 -5.47 11.03
C VAL A 384 0.96 -4.73 11.60
N GLU A 385 1.11 -4.70 12.93
CA GLU A 385 2.21 -4.00 13.58
C GLU A 385 3.57 -4.59 13.18
N ARG A 386 3.70 -5.93 13.15
CA ARG A 386 4.90 -6.62 12.66
C ARG A 386 5.21 -6.30 11.20
N ALA A 387 4.20 -6.29 10.34
CA ALA A 387 4.37 -5.97 8.91
C ALA A 387 4.80 -4.51 8.71
N CYS A 388 4.24 -3.58 9.48
CA CYS A 388 4.59 -2.17 9.46
C CYS A 388 6.01 -1.91 9.98
N GLU A 389 6.39 -2.56 11.09
CA GLU A 389 7.76 -2.50 11.60
C GLU A 389 8.75 -3.05 10.56
N ALA A 390 8.47 -4.22 10.00
CA ALA A 390 9.32 -4.81 8.96
C ALA A 390 9.42 -3.93 7.71
N GLY A 391 8.34 -3.23 7.35
CA GLY A 391 8.32 -2.25 6.25
C GLY A 391 8.98 -0.92 6.58
N GLY A 392 9.24 -0.60 7.85
CA GLY A 392 9.68 0.73 8.27
C GLY A 392 8.62 1.81 7.98
N GLU A 393 7.35 1.47 8.13
CA GLU A 393 6.21 2.36 7.88
C GLU A 393 5.45 2.59 9.20
N PRO A 394 5.65 3.76 9.88
CA PRO A 394 5.08 4.02 11.19
C PRO A 394 3.56 3.99 11.20
N VAL A 395 2.98 3.30 12.17
CA VAL A 395 1.54 3.24 12.39
C VAL A 395 1.18 3.51 13.85
N TRP A 396 -0.06 3.96 14.08
CA TRP A 396 -0.60 4.12 15.42
C TRP A 396 -2.04 3.61 15.46
N ARG A 397 -2.33 2.67 16.38
CA ARG A 397 -3.67 2.13 16.57
C ARG A 397 -4.58 3.13 17.24
N LEU A 398 -5.65 3.52 16.57
CA LEU A 398 -6.67 4.40 17.09
C LEU A 398 -7.85 3.60 17.66
N PRO A 399 -8.54 4.10 18.69
CA PRO A 399 -9.55 3.33 19.40
C PRO A 399 -10.85 3.20 18.60
N LEU A 400 -11.40 1.99 18.59
CA LEU A 400 -12.79 1.67 18.30
C LEU A 400 -13.57 1.55 19.62
N GLY A 401 -14.89 1.59 19.56
CA GLY A 401 -15.74 1.28 20.71
C GLY A 401 -17.07 1.99 20.74
N GLU A 402 -17.95 1.52 21.61
CA GLU A 402 -19.36 1.93 21.69
C GLU A 402 -19.53 3.44 21.93
N ARG A 403 -18.63 4.09 22.67
CA ARG A 403 -18.68 5.54 22.90
C ARG A 403 -18.54 6.38 21.61
N TYR A 404 -17.81 5.87 20.63
CA TYR A 404 -17.65 6.52 19.33
C TYR A 404 -18.80 6.13 18.40
N ARG A 405 -19.18 4.84 18.41
CA ARG A 405 -20.29 4.30 17.65
C ARG A 405 -21.61 5.02 17.94
N ARG A 406 -21.92 5.32 19.22
CA ARG A 406 -23.13 6.05 19.63
C ARG A 406 -23.26 7.42 18.96
N GLN A 407 -22.17 8.04 18.56
CA GLN A 407 -22.20 9.33 17.86
C GLN A 407 -22.73 9.24 16.44
N LEU A 408 -22.96 8.03 15.91
CA LEU A 408 -23.54 7.78 14.59
C LEU A 408 -25.06 7.46 14.69
N LEU A 409 -25.59 7.23 15.91
CA LEU A 409 -26.96 6.75 16.14
C LEU A 409 -27.97 7.86 16.45
N TRP A 410 -27.66 9.10 16.14
CA TRP A 410 -28.54 10.24 16.45
C TRP A 410 -29.64 10.49 15.41
N SER A 411 -29.52 9.92 14.19
CA SER A 411 -30.51 10.06 13.14
C SER A 411 -31.88 9.56 13.60
N LYS A 412 -32.95 10.27 13.19
CA LYS A 412 -34.37 9.86 13.40
C LYS A 412 -34.94 9.19 12.15
N THR A 413 -34.24 9.28 11.03
CA THR A 413 -34.71 8.87 9.70
C THR A 413 -33.96 7.72 9.10
N ALA A 414 -32.81 7.36 9.69
CA ALA A 414 -31.93 6.30 9.22
C ALA A 414 -31.31 5.52 10.39
N ASP A 415 -30.77 4.32 10.11
CA ASP A 415 -30.10 3.48 11.11
C ASP A 415 -28.81 4.13 11.63
N LEU A 416 -28.11 4.86 10.76
CA LEU A 416 -26.84 5.54 11.04
C LEU A 416 -26.82 6.93 10.40
N ALA A 417 -25.97 7.81 10.92
CA ALA A 417 -25.55 9.01 10.20
C ALA A 417 -24.09 8.85 9.72
N ASN A 418 -23.72 9.44 8.59
CA ASN A 418 -22.35 9.34 8.09
C ASN A 418 -21.36 10.22 8.88
N TYR A 419 -21.85 11.13 9.70
CA TYR A 419 -21.03 12.07 10.47
C TYR A 419 -21.75 12.47 11.78
N MET A 420 -21.02 13.16 12.67
CA MET A 420 -21.54 13.58 13.97
C MET A 420 -21.58 15.12 14.09
N PRO A 421 -22.59 15.69 14.78
CA PRO A 421 -22.67 17.14 14.99
C PRO A 421 -21.54 17.73 15.84
N ASP A 422 -21.02 16.93 16.80
CA ASP A 422 -20.06 17.41 17.82
C ASP A 422 -18.60 17.47 17.30
N LYS A 423 -18.28 16.92 16.14
CA LYS A 423 -16.97 16.94 15.48
C LYS A 423 -15.79 16.44 16.31
N ARG A 424 -16.02 15.69 17.41
CA ARG A 424 -14.96 15.15 18.26
C ARG A 424 -14.64 13.71 17.90
N ALA A 425 -13.37 13.33 18.02
CA ALA A 425 -12.88 11.98 17.72
C ALA A 425 -13.24 11.50 16.28
N GLY A 426 -13.14 12.41 15.30
CA GLY A 426 -13.60 12.18 13.93
C GLY A 426 -13.05 10.93 13.27
N ALA A 427 -11.76 10.62 13.48
CA ALA A 427 -11.13 9.40 12.98
C ALA A 427 -11.76 8.14 13.60
N SER A 428 -11.90 8.07 14.94
CA SER A 428 -12.51 6.93 15.63
C SER A 428 -14.01 6.74 15.27
N VAL A 429 -14.74 7.84 15.05
CA VAL A 429 -16.13 7.77 14.58
C VAL A 429 -16.20 7.25 13.16
N ALA A 430 -15.25 7.65 12.27
CA ALA A 430 -15.17 7.10 10.92
C ALA A 430 -14.81 5.61 10.92
N GLY A 431 -13.85 5.19 11.74
CA GLY A 431 -13.52 3.78 11.93
C GLY A 431 -14.72 2.96 12.44
N CYS A 432 -15.46 3.47 13.43
CA CYS A 432 -16.69 2.82 13.91
C CYS A 432 -17.78 2.76 12.83
N PHE A 433 -17.91 3.78 11.98
CA PHE A 433 -18.83 3.73 10.84
C PHE A 433 -18.47 2.60 9.88
N LEU A 434 -17.19 2.49 9.47
CA LEU A 434 -16.76 1.42 8.57
C LEU A 434 -16.96 0.03 9.19
N GLN A 435 -16.71 -0.12 10.49
CA GLN A 435 -16.91 -1.38 11.22
C GLN A 435 -18.34 -1.92 11.12
N GLU A 436 -19.36 -1.09 10.94
CA GLU A 436 -20.73 -1.52 10.75
C GLU A 436 -20.97 -2.32 9.45
N PHE A 437 -20.02 -2.28 8.50
CA PHE A 437 -20.16 -2.84 7.16
C PHE A 437 -19.20 -4.01 6.87
N VAL A 438 -18.39 -4.43 7.85
CA VAL A 438 -17.42 -5.53 7.67
C VAL A 438 -18.02 -6.92 7.95
N ASN A 439 -19.31 -7.00 8.28
CA ASN A 439 -20.05 -8.25 8.53
C ASN A 439 -19.35 -9.18 9.56
N GLY A 440 -18.76 -8.61 10.61
CA GLY A 440 -18.09 -9.36 11.67
C GLY A 440 -16.76 -10.02 11.24
N ARG A 441 -16.27 -9.77 10.06
CA ARG A 441 -14.97 -10.29 9.60
C ARG A 441 -13.82 -9.61 10.36
N PRO A 442 -12.68 -10.30 10.59
CA PRO A 442 -11.42 -9.66 10.92
C PRO A 442 -11.11 -8.54 9.93
N TRP A 443 -10.83 -7.35 10.43
CA TRP A 443 -10.73 -6.15 9.60
C TRP A 443 -9.69 -5.18 10.14
N VAL A 444 -8.92 -4.60 9.23
CA VAL A 444 -8.05 -3.45 9.46
C VAL A 444 -8.33 -2.36 8.45
N HIS A 445 -8.41 -1.13 8.95
CA HIS A 445 -8.48 0.10 8.15
C HIS A 445 -7.23 0.94 8.38
N PHE A 446 -6.58 1.37 7.28
CA PHE A 446 -5.48 2.33 7.30
C PHE A 446 -5.97 3.71 6.84
N ASP A 447 -5.97 4.68 7.77
CA ASP A 447 -6.24 6.09 7.46
C ASP A 447 -4.92 6.79 7.11
N MET A 448 -4.66 6.92 5.81
CA MET A 448 -3.39 7.38 5.25
C MET A 448 -3.38 8.89 4.92
N VAL A 449 -4.39 9.67 5.32
CA VAL A 449 -4.55 11.05 4.84
C VAL A 449 -3.32 11.93 5.08
N GLY A 450 -2.62 11.76 6.20
CA GLY A 450 -1.37 12.45 6.49
C GLY A 450 -0.21 11.99 5.59
N PRO A 451 0.21 10.72 5.70
CA PRO A 451 1.42 10.24 5.04
C PRO A 451 1.26 9.89 3.55
N ALA A 452 0.04 9.84 2.99
CA ALA A 452 -0.17 9.51 1.58
C ALA A 452 0.42 10.53 0.60
N VAL A 453 0.56 11.79 1.03
CA VAL A 453 0.98 12.89 0.15
C VAL A 453 2.04 13.76 0.80
N LEU A 454 3.18 13.89 0.14
CA LEU A 454 4.21 14.86 0.51
C LEU A 454 3.90 16.22 -0.15
N ARG A 455 3.53 17.20 0.64
CA ARG A 455 3.15 18.55 0.15
C ARG A 455 4.33 19.39 -0.32
N LYS A 456 5.52 19.15 0.23
CA LYS A 456 6.78 19.81 -0.13
C LYS A 456 7.88 18.77 -0.20
N GLU A 457 8.74 18.92 -1.19
CA GLU A 457 9.95 18.12 -1.32
C GLU A 457 10.80 18.21 -0.04
N ASN A 458 11.29 17.08 0.44
CA ASN A 458 12.00 17.00 1.73
C ASN A 458 13.40 16.38 1.63
N GLY A 459 13.93 16.20 0.41
CA GLY A 459 15.23 15.58 0.16
C GLY A 459 15.26 14.04 0.30
N ARG A 460 14.10 13.43 0.62
CA ARG A 460 13.93 11.96 0.71
C ARG A 460 13.01 11.43 -0.38
N LEU A 461 11.95 12.19 -0.66
CA LEU A 461 10.94 11.89 -1.68
C LEU A 461 10.63 13.14 -2.50
N GLU A 462 10.23 12.94 -3.75
CA GLU A 462 9.63 13.98 -4.56
C GLU A 462 8.27 14.38 -4.00
N LYS A 463 7.89 15.68 -4.15
CA LYS A 463 6.53 16.17 -3.84
C LYS A 463 5.50 15.32 -4.60
N GLY A 464 4.45 14.88 -3.92
CA GLY A 464 3.37 14.09 -4.51
C GLY A 464 3.00 12.86 -3.70
N ALA A 465 2.43 11.86 -4.34
CA ALA A 465 2.07 10.59 -3.72
C ALA A 465 3.30 9.86 -3.19
N THR A 466 3.23 9.32 -1.98
CA THR A 466 4.35 8.67 -1.30
C THR A 466 4.38 7.15 -1.48
N GLY A 467 3.24 6.51 -1.77
CA GLY A 467 3.06 5.06 -1.71
C GLY A 467 3.28 4.51 -0.30
N ARG A 468 2.92 5.29 0.73
CA ARG A 468 2.99 4.86 2.13
C ARG A 468 2.00 3.71 2.37
N MET A 469 2.35 2.79 3.27
CA MET A 469 1.65 1.54 3.58
C MET A 469 1.74 0.44 2.51
N PHE A 470 2.26 0.73 1.32
CA PHE A 470 2.37 -0.26 0.24
C PHE A 470 3.27 -1.45 0.64
N ALA A 471 4.44 -1.18 1.23
CA ALA A 471 5.37 -2.24 1.65
C ALA A 471 4.83 -3.02 2.84
N ALA A 472 4.22 -2.36 3.82
CA ALA A 472 3.63 -3.01 4.98
C ALA A 472 2.48 -3.94 4.58
N VAL A 473 1.57 -3.47 3.71
CA VAL A 473 0.45 -4.30 3.23
C VAL A 473 0.96 -5.45 2.37
N ALA A 474 1.94 -5.24 1.48
CA ALA A 474 2.54 -6.33 0.71
C ALA A 474 3.12 -7.43 1.63
N ARG A 475 3.82 -7.05 2.72
CA ARG A 475 4.32 -8.00 3.72
C ARG A 475 3.19 -8.70 4.50
N LEU A 476 2.10 -8.01 4.81
CA LEU A 476 0.93 -8.60 5.46
C LEU A 476 0.27 -9.67 4.58
N LEU A 477 0.36 -9.57 3.26
CA LEU A 477 -0.17 -10.54 2.31
C LEU A 477 0.73 -11.79 2.15
N GLU A 478 1.97 -11.73 2.61
CA GLU A 478 2.95 -12.83 2.53
C GLU A 478 2.88 -13.77 3.77
N VAL A 479 2.19 -13.34 4.83
CA VAL A 479 1.91 -14.10 6.05
C VAL A 479 0.59 -14.84 5.91
#